data_3770132cb1888dc95ff1e7933e307451
#
_entry.id   3770132cb1888dc95ff1e7933e307451
#
_cell.length_a   1.000
_cell.length_b   1.000
_cell.length_c   1.000
_cell.angle_alpha   90.00
_cell.angle_beta   90.00
_cell.angle_gamma   90.00
#
_symmetry.space_group_name_H-M   'P 1'
#
loop_
_entity.id
_entity.type
_entity.pdbx_description
1 polymer ?
#
loop_
_entity_poly.entity_id
_entity_poly.type
_entity_poly.pdbx_seq_one_letter_code
_entity_poly.pdbx_strand_id
1 'polypeptide(L)'
;THGEAIEALQDRIQTMQTDHSRQMAEVERKHRREIADKEAKHKQEISFLKTIIARAAAWFPYFREMLRIENLCRLVGFDERQTATLVKGKPLEYAGELYSEEHGRKFKTEKAGVQVMKDPTDGTKLVLAIDRKPIAEWFKEQFDKLRQNIHRPIQPQRKGRGMKL
;
A
#
# COMPACT_ATOMS: atom_id res chain seq x y z
N THR A 1 51.54 31.81 -40.32
CA THR A 1 50.89 33.05 -39.91
C THR A 1 49.94 32.80 -38.75
N HIS A 2 49.64 33.80 -37.96
CA HIS A 2 48.64 33.70 -36.87
C HIS A 2 47.25 33.31 -37.37
N GLY A 3 46.86 33.73 -38.59
CA GLY A 3 45.59 33.38 -39.20
C GLY A 3 45.44 31.89 -39.50
N GLU A 4 46.46 31.28 -40.06
CA GLU A 4 46.46 29.82 -40.35
C GLU A 4 46.44 28.95 -39.08
N ALA A 5 47.11 29.38 -38.01
CA ALA A 5 47.07 28.69 -36.72
C ALA A 5 45.69 28.77 -36.06
N ILE A 6 45.00 29.92 -36.20
CA ILE A 6 43.65 30.10 -35.69
C ILE A 6 42.64 29.23 -36.46
N GLU A 7 42.72 29.19 -37.79
CA GLU A 7 41.87 28.32 -38.62
C GLU A 7 42.08 26.83 -38.28
N ALA A 8 43.33 26.39 -38.14
CA ALA A 8 43.64 25.03 -37.76
C ALA A 8 43.08 24.65 -36.37
N LEU A 9 43.12 25.56 -35.41
CA LEU A 9 42.53 25.36 -34.08
C LEU A 9 41.01 25.33 -34.14
N GLN A 10 40.37 26.17 -34.92
CA GLN A 10 38.93 26.18 -35.11
C GLN A 10 38.45 24.90 -35.74
N ASP A 11 39.09 24.40 -36.79
CA ASP A 11 38.78 23.11 -37.41
C ASP A 11 38.94 21.96 -36.44
N ARG A 12 39.98 22.01 -35.61
CA ARG A 12 40.21 20.97 -34.58
C ARG A 12 39.13 20.97 -33.50
N ILE A 13 38.71 22.15 -33.06
CA ILE A 13 37.61 22.31 -32.10
C ILE A 13 36.31 21.77 -32.71
N GLN A 14 36.00 22.10 -33.95
CA GLN A 14 34.80 21.64 -34.63
C GLN A 14 34.80 20.13 -34.80
N THR A 15 35.94 19.54 -35.18
CA THR A 15 36.09 18.06 -35.28
C THR A 15 35.89 17.41 -33.93
N MET A 16 36.49 17.94 -32.88
CA MET A 16 36.32 17.42 -31.53
C MET A 16 34.87 17.50 -31.04
N GLN A 17 34.18 18.61 -31.33
CA GLN A 17 32.75 18.76 -30.97
C GLN A 17 31.88 17.77 -31.74
N THR A 18 32.14 17.54 -33.02
CA THR A 18 31.41 16.57 -33.84
C THR A 18 31.64 15.16 -33.33
N ASP A 19 32.87 14.78 -33.03
CA ASP A 19 33.21 13.48 -32.49
C ASP A 19 32.59 13.24 -31.11
N HIS A 20 32.61 14.26 -30.25
CA HIS A 20 31.97 14.20 -28.94
C HIS A 20 30.46 14.02 -29.06
N SER A 21 29.80 14.78 -29.94
CA SER A 21 28.36 14.64 -30.20
C SER A 21 28.00 13.24 -30.72
N ARG A 22 28.83 12.68 -31.60
CA ARG A 22 28.66 11.32 -32.13
C ARG A 22 28.81 10.28 -31.04
N GLN A 23 29.83 10.39 -30.18
CA GLN A 23 30.03 9.48 -29.05
C GLN A 23 28.88 9.55 -28.05
N MET A 24 28.41 10.74 -27.72
CA MET A 24 27.26 10.92 -26.82
C MET A 24 25.99 10.31 -27.40
N ALA A 25 25.73 10.51 -28.70
CA ALA A 25 24.57 9.91 -29.36
C ALA A 25 24.64 8.38 -29.40
N GLU A 26 25.84 7.80 -29.52
CA GLU A 26 26.04 6.36 -29.46
C GLU A 26 25.82 5.79 -28.06
N VAL A 27 26.34 6.45 -27.04
CA VAL A 27 26.13 6.10 -25.63
C VAL A 27 24.64 6.15 -25.27
N GLU A 28 23.93 7.21 -25.68
CA GLU A 28 22.49 7.32 -25.48
C GLU A 28 21.71 6.21 -26.16
N ARG A 29 22.04 5.87 -27.40
CA ARG A 29 21.39 4.76 -28.13
C ARG A 29 21.62 3.43 -27.44
N LYS A 30 22.84 3.17 -27.00
CA LYS A 30 23.19 1.97 -26.24
C LYS A 30 22.40 1.88 -24.94
N HIS A 31 22.37 2.98 -24.22
CA HIS A 31 21.63 3.06 -22.94
C HIS A 31 20.13 2.84 -23.12
N ARG A 32 19.50 3.44 -24.12
CA ARG A 32 18.09 3.21 -24.47
C ARG A 32 17.80 1.74 -24.79
N ARG A 33 18.68 1.07 -25.53
CA ARG A 33 18.55 -0.37 -25.83
C ARG A 33 18.64 -1.21 -24.57
N GLU A 34 19.59 -0.92 -23.70
CA GLU A 34 19.74 -1.64 -22.42
C GLU A 34 18.51 -1.48 -21.53
N ILE A 35 17.95 -0.27 -21.46
CA ILE A 35 16.70 -0.01 -20.71
C ILE A 35 15.54 -0.78 -21.34
N ALA A 36 15.37 -0.71 -22.65
CA ALA A 36 14.31 -1.42 -23.37
C ALA A 36 14.39 -2.94 -23.17
N ASP A 37 15.59 -3.52 -23.22
CA ASP A 37 15.81 -4.95 -22.98
C ASP A 37 15.49 -5.36 -21.54
N LYS A 38 15.88 -4.53 -20.56
CA LYS A 38 15.55 -4.76 -19.15
C LYS A 38 14.04 -4.67 -18.89
N GLU A 39 13.37 -3.68 -19.48
CA GLU A 39 11.92 -3.55 -19.38
C GLU A 39 11.18 -4.73 -20.01
N ALA A 40 11.63 -5.20 -21.18
CA ALA A 40 11.04 -6.35 -21.84
C ALA A 40 11.18 -7.63 -20.99
N LYS A 41 12.38 -7.89 -20.45
CA LYS A 41 12.61 -9.02 -19.53
C LYS A 41 11.74 -8.92 -18.28
N HIS A 42 11.66 -7.73 -17.69
CA HIS A 42 10.86 -7.49 -16.50
C HIS A 42 9.36 -7.73 -16.74
N LYS A 43 8.84 -7.29 -17.90
CA LYS A 43 7.46 -7.58 -18.30
C LYS A 43 7.21 -9.09 -18.47
N GLN A 44 8.15 -9.82 -19.06
CA GLN A 44 8.03 -11.26 -19.21
C GLN A 44 8.02 -11.98 -17.86
N GLU A 45 8.89 -11.60 -16.93
CA GLU A 45 8.95 -12.15 -15.58
C GLU A 45 7.64 -11.88 -14.81
N ILE A 46 7.12 -10.65 -14.88
CA ILE A 46 5.85 -10.30 -14.26
C ILE A 46 4.70 -11.11 -14.86
N SER A 47 4.64 -11.24 -16.19
CA SER A 47 3.62 -12.03 -16.87
C SER A 47 3.67 -13.49 -16.46
N PHE A 48 4.86 -14.07 -16.37
CA PHE A 48 5.08 -15.44 -15.91
C PHE A 48 4.63 -15.65 -14.47
N LEU A 49 5.01 -14.74 -13.55
CA LEU A 49 4.59 -14.79 -12.15
C LEU A 49 3.07 -14.64 -12.01
N LYS A 50 2.44 -13.74 -12.76
CA LYS A 50 0.98 -13.60 -12.79
C LYS A 50 0.28 -14.89 -13.23
N THR A 51 0.83 -15.59 -14.22
CA THR A 51 0.31 -16.87 -14.71
C THR A 51 0.41 -17.94 -13.63
N ILE A 52 1.53 -18.03 -12.91
CA ILE A 52 1.73 -18.98 -11.81
C ILE A 52 0.74 -18.70 -10.68
N ILE A 53 0.58 -17.43 -10.28
CA ILE A 53 -0.36 -17.02 -9.23
C ILE A 53 -1.80 -17.37 -9.64
N ALA A 54 -2.20 -17.11 -10.87
CA ALA A 54 -3.52 -17.45 -11.38
C ALA A 54 -3.78 -18.98 -11.36
N ARG A 55 -2.80 -19.79 -11.72
CA ARG A 55 -2.90 -21.24 -11.62
C ARG A 55 -3.00 -21.73 -10.18
N ALA A 56 -2.16 -21.20 -9.29
CA ALA A 56 -2.22 -21.54 -7.87
C ALA A 56 -3.58 -21.17 -7.25
N ALA A 57 -4.12 -20.00 -7.59
CA ALA A 57 -5.44 -19.57 -7.15
C ALA A 57 -6.59 -20.44 -7.69
N ALA A 58 -6.44 -21.00 -8.90
CA ALA A 58 -7.41 -21.90 -9.49
C ALA A 58 -7.36 -23.31 -8.85
N TRP A 59 -6.16 -23.81 -8.55
CA TRP A 59 -5.99 -25.12 -7.94
C TRP A 59 -6.25 -25.14 -6.44
N PHE A 60 -5.98 -24.00 -5.77
CA PHE A 60 -6.10 -23.86 -4.33
C PHE A 60 -6.98 -22.64 -3.99
N PRO A 61 -8.30 -22.79 -3.95
CA PRO A 61 -9.21 -21.68 -3.62
C PRO A 61 -8.89 -20.98 -2.29
N TYR A 62 -8.39 -21.73 -1.31
CA TYR A 62 -7.95 -21.18 -0.04
C TYR A 62 -6.78 -20.19 -0.18
N PHE A 63 -5.87 -20.44 -1.12
CA PHE A 63 -4.76 -19.53 -1.43
C PHE A 63 -5.25 -18.15 -1.92
N ARG A 64 -6.30 -18.12 -2.74
CA ARG A 64 -6.95 -16.87 -3.15
C ARG A 64 -7.48 -16.08 -1.96
N GLU A 65 -8.15 -16.76 -1.02
CA GLU A 65 -8.66 -16.12 0.18
C GLU A 65 -7.55 -15.58 1.08
N MET A 66 -6.46 -16.30 1.23
CA MET A 66 -5.29 -15.82 1.99
C MET A 66 -4.67 -14.58 1.37
N LEU A 67 -4.51 -14.52 0.05
CA LEU A 67 -4.02 -13.32 -0.65
C LEU A 67 -4.96 -12.14 -0.47
N ARG A 68 -6.27 -12.38 -0.54
CA ARG A 68 -7.28 -11.34 -0.32
C ARG A 68 -7.18 -10.77 1.10
N ILE A 69 -7.05 -11.62 2.11
CA ILE A 69 -6.89 -11.21 3.50
C ILE A 69 -5.57 -10.47 3.72
N GLU A 70 -4.49 -10.94 3.11
CA GLU A 70 -3.19 -10.27 3.19
C GLU A 70 -3.26 -8.84 2.65
N ASN A 71 -3.89 -8.65 1.49
CA ASN A 71 -4.10 -7.33 0.92
C ASN A 71 -4.99 -6.46 1.82
N LEU A 72 -6.04 -7.03 2.39
CA LEU A 72 -6.91 -6.32 3.32
C LEU A 72 -6.15 -5.87 4.58
N CYS A 73 -5.32 -6.72 5.16
CA CYS A 73 -4.49 -6.36 6.31
C CYS A 73 -3.60 -5.16 6.02
N ARG A 74 -2.97 -5.14 4.85
CA ARG A 74 -2.12 -4.00 4.43
C ARG A 74 -2.92 -2.72 4.23
N LEU A 75 -4.08 -2.79 3.58
CA LEU A 75 -4.97 -1.64 3.39
C LEU A 75 -5.46 -1.06 4.71
N VAL A 76 -5.78 -1.90 5.66
CA VAL A 76 -6.26 -1.51 6.98
C VAL A 76 -5.16 -0.85 7.82
N GLY A 77 -3.90 -1.19 7.58
CA GLY A 77 -2.76 -0.53 8.20
C GLY A 77 -1.88 -1.41 9.07
N PHE A 78 -2.02 -2.73 8.99
CA PHE A 78 -1.10 -3.66 9.65
C PHE A 78 0.26 -3.67 8.95
N ASP A 79 1.32 -3.76 9.73
CA ASP A 79 2.67 -3.92 9.19
C ASP A 79 2.90 -5.34 8.64
N GLU A 80 4.08 -5.56 8.06
CA GLU A 80 4.39 -6.83 7.43
C GLU A 80 4.44 -8.00 8.43
N ARG A 81 4.95 -7.78 9.64
CA ARG A 81 5.00 -8.80 10.71
C ARG A 81 3.62 -9.13 11.23
N GLN A 82 2.81 -8.13 11.47
CA GLN A 82 1.42 -8.28 11.92
C GLN A 82 0.59 -9.01 10.85
N THR A 83 0.74 -8.61 9.60
CA THR A 83 0.07 -9.26 8.47
C THR A 83 0.47 -10.74 8.36
N ALA A 84 1.76 -11.06 8.44
CA ALA A 84 2.24 -12.43 8.41
C ALA A 84 1.70 -13.27 9.58
N THR A 85 1.60 -12.70 10.76
CA THR A 85 1.02 -13.36 11.95
C THR A 85 -0.45 -13.67 11.73
N LEU A 86 -1.22 -12.72 11.23
CA LEU A 86 -2.65 -12.87 10.97
C LEU A 86 -2.93 -13.90 9.86
N VAL A 87 -2.19 -13.86 8.78
CA VAL A 87 -2.31 -14.81 7.66
C VAL A 87 -2.00 -16.25 8.09
N LYS A 88 -1.10 -16.43 9.04
CA LYS A 88 -0.83 -17.76 9.66
C LYS A 88 -1.93 -18.24 10.60
N GLY A 89 -3.00 -17.48 10.77
CA GLY A 89 -4.11 -17.81 11.65
C GLY A 89 -3.85 -17.56 13.14
N LYS A 90 -2.79 -16.82 13.48
CA LYS A 90 -2.48 -16.48 14.87
C LYS A 90 -3.16 -15.17 15.25
N PRO A 91 -3.82 -15.11 16.41
CA PRO A 91 -4.37 -13.86 16.92
C PRO A 91 -3.26 -12.92 17.38
N LEU A 92 -3.54 -11.62 17.29
CA LEU A 92 -2.66 -10.59 17.86
C LEU A 92 -3.46 -9.51 18.59
N GLU A 93 -2.86 -8.87 19.55
CA GLU A 93 -3.38 -7.65 20.16
C GLU A 93 -2.84 -6.44 19.39
N TYR A 94 -3.71 -5.50 19.07
CA TYR A 94 -3.36 -4.31 18.30
C TYR A 94 -3.79 -3.06 19.04
N ALA A 95 -2.89 -2.08 19.04
CA ALA A 95 -3.15 -0.72 19.48
C ALA A 95 -2.64 0.25 18.41
N GLY A 96 -3.49 1.13 17.96
CA GLY A 96 -3.16 2.08 16.89
C GLY A 96 -4.37 2.47 16.07
N GLU A 97 -4.12 2.89 14.85
CA GLU A 97 -5.16 3.34 13.91
C GLU A 97 -5.39 2.32 12.81
N LEU A 98 -6.66 2.05 12.51
CA LEU A 98 -7.11 1.17 11.45
C LEU A 98 -7.90 1.99 10.42
N TYR A 99 -7.53 1.85 9.15
CA TYR A 99 -8.17 2.56 8.05
C TYR A 99 -9.35 1.80 7.47
N SER A 100 -10.48 2.47 7.36
CA SER A 100 -11.67 1.97 6.66
C SER A 100 -11.80 2.67 5.31
N GLU A 101 -11.72 1.89 4.23
CA GLU A 101 -11.94 2.40 2.87
C GLU A 101 -13.40 2.83 2.66
N GLU A 102 -14.35 2.06 3.18
CA GLU A 102 -15.79 2.35 3.10
C GLU A 102 -16.14 3.70 3.74
N HIS A 103 -15.55 4.02 4.88
CA HIS A 103 -15.80 5.27 5.59
C HIS A 103 -14.78 6.37 5.29
N GLY A 104 -13.73 6.06 4.51
CA GLY A 104 -12.69 7.01 4.12
C GLY A 104 -11.92 7.63 5.27
N ARG A 105 -11.78 6.92 6.40
CA ARG A 105 -11.15 7.44 7.61
C ARG A 105 -10.49 6.37 8.46
N LYS A 106 -9.65 6.83 9.38
CA LYS A 106 -9.00 6.00 10.40
C LYS A 106 -9.79 5.99 11.70
N PHE A 107 -9.80 4.82 12.33
CA PHE A 107 -10.37 4.62 13.66
C PHE A 107 -9.28 4.15 14.62
N LYS A 108 -9.18 4.82 15.76
CA LYS A 108 -8.20 4.49 16.78
C LYS A 108 -8.72 3.40 17.72
N THR A 109 -7.85 2.46 18.07
CA THR A 109 -8.11 1.48 19.12
C THR A 109 -6.93 1.42 20.08
N GLU A 110 -7.20 1.30 21.37
CA GLU A 110 -6.18 1.19 22.41
C GLU A 110 -5.78 -0.26 22.65
N LYS A 111 -6.74 -1.16 22.54
CA LYS A 111 -6.53 -2.59 22.68
C LYS A 111 -7.63 -3.35 21.93
N ALA A 112 -7.26 -4.03 20.88
CA ALA A 112 -8.18 -4.85 20.11
C ALA A 112 -7.55 -6.22 19.82
N GLY A 113 -8.33 -7.27 20.00
CA GLY A 113 -7.96 -8.61 19.57
C GLY A 113 -8.25 -8.77 18.09
N VAL A 114 -7.22 -9.01 17.28
CA VAL A 114 -7.32 -9.18 15.84
C VAL A 114 -7.01 -10.62 15.45
N GLN A 115 -7.83 -11.21 14.61
CA GLN A 115 -7.62 -12.56 14.09
C GLN A 115 -8.28 -12.74 12.72
N VAL A 116 -7.79 -13.70 11.97
CA VAL A 116 -8.45 -14.19 10.75
C VAL A 116 -9.26 -15.41 11.10
N MET A 117 -10.53 -15.42 10.73
CA MET A 117 -11.47 -16.51 11.00
C MET A 117 -12.27 -16.83 9.74
N LYS A 118 -12.94 -17.98 9.76
CA LYS A 118 -13.89 -18.30 8.70
C LYS A 118 -15.10 -17.36 8.78
N ASP A 119 -15.62 -16.98 7.61
CA ASP A 119 -16.84 -16.19 7.53
C ASP A 119 -18.00 -16.98 8.16
N PRO A 120 -18.76 -16.39 9.10
CA PRO A 120 -19.90 -17.07 9.71
C PRO A 120 -21.01 -17.44 8.72
N THR A 121 -21.12 -16.71 7.60
CA THR A 121 -22.15 -16.89 6.57
C THR A 121 -21.69 -17.79 5.43
N ASP A 122 -20.38 -17.84 5.15
CA ASP A 122 -19.79 -18.63 4.07
C ASP A 122 -18.45 -19.24 4.53
N GLY A 123 -18.47 -20.49 4.93
CA GLY A 123 -17.30 -21.20 5.44
C GLY A 123 -16.15 -21.37 4.43
N THR A 124 -16.35 -21.03 3.15
CA THR A 124 -15.30 -21.02 2.12
C THR A 124 -14.49 -19.74 2.08
N LYS A 125 -14.97 -18.69 2.76
CA LYS A 125 -14.33 -17.38 2.85
C LYS A 125 -13.69 -17.15 4.21
N LEU A 126 -12.67 -16.30 4.20
CA LEU A 126 -12.02 -15.81 5.42
C LEU A 126 -12.42 -14.36 5.67
N VAL A 127 -12.52 -14.00 6.94
CA VAL A 127 -12.73 -12.62 7.37
C VAL A 127 -11.67 -12.20 8.38
N LEU A 128 -11.26 -10.96 8.29
CA LEU A 128 -10.48 -10.30 9.32
C LEU A 128 -11.46 -9.86 10.41
N ALA A 129 -11.25 -10.30 11.64
CA ALA A 129 -12.12 -10.01 12.77
C ALA A 129 -11.38 -9.15 13.81
N ILE A 130 -12.09 -8.18 14.35
CA ILE A 130 -11.64 -7.35 15.47
C ILE A 130 -12.61 -7.61 16.64
N ASP A 131 -12.07 -8.03 17.77
CA ASP A 131 -12.85 -8.42 18.94
C ASP A 131 -13.97 -9.43 18.58
N ARG A 132 -13.62 -10.40 17.74
CA ARG A 132 -14.49 -11.47 17.21
C ARG A 132 -15.62 -10.99 16.28
N LYS A 133 -15.62 -9.74 15.86
CA LYS A 133 -16.56 -9.22 14.89
C LYS A 133 -15.88 -9.04 13.54
N PRO A 134 -16.52 -9.35 12.41
CA PRO A 134 -15.99 -8.99 11.10
C PRO A 134 -15.61 -7.51 11.05
N ILE A 135 -14.49 -7.20 10.41
CA ILE A 135 -13.95 -5.84 10.43
C ILE A 135 -14.92 -4.80 9.87
N ALA A 136 -15.74 -5.17 8.88
CA ALA A 136 -16.76 -4.28 8.32
C ALA A 136 -17.81 -3.89 9.38
N GLU A 137 -18.26 -4.83 10.20
CA GLU A 137 -19.18 -4.56 11.31
C GLU A 137 -18.53 -3.72 12.40
N TRP A 138 -17.28 -4.02 12.74
CA TRP A 138 -16.54 -3.23 13.72
C TRP A 138 -16.38 -1.78 13.29
N PHE A 139 -16.01 -1.53 12.02
CA PHE A 139 -15.92 -0.17 11.47
C PHE A 139 -17.29 0.56 11.49
N LYS A 140 -18.35 -0.15 11.13
CA LYS A 140 -19.71 0.41 11.19
C LYS A 140 -20.08 0.82 12.59
N GLU A 141 -19.81 -0.01 13.60
CA GLU A 141 -20.05 0.32 14.99
C GLU A 141 -19.23 1.53 15.46
N GLN A 142 -17.94 1.61 15.08
CA GLN A 142 -17.10 2.75 15.39
C GLN A 142 -17.61 4.05 14.75
N PHE A 143 -18.05 3.95 13.51
CA PHE A 143 -18.61 5.09 12.78
C PHE A 143 -19.92 5.57 13.40
N ASP A 144 -20.80 4.65 13.77
CA ASP A 144 -22.07 4.98 14.44
C ASP A 144 -21.84 5.63 15.80
N LYS A 145 -20.90 5.15 16.59
CA LYS A 145 -20.50 5.78 17.88
C LYS A 145 -20.00 7.21 17.66
N LEU A 146 -19.25 7.44 16.60
CA LEU A 146 -18.73 8.76 16.26
C LEU A 146 -19.86 9.72 15.87
N ARG A 147 -20.83 9.26 15.10
CA ARG A 147 -22.03 10.02 14.74
C ARG A 147 -22.88 10.38 15.96
N GLN A 148 -23.08 9.46 16.88
CA GLN A 148 -23.82 9.69 18.12
C GLN A 148 -23.14 10.73 19.00
N ASN A 149 -21.83 10.74 19.10
CA ASN A 149 -21.07 11.71 19.87
C ASN A 149 -21.16 13.13 19.29
N ILE A 150 -21.28 13.26 17.97
CA ILE A 150 -21.46 14.56 17.29
C ILE A 150 -22.87 15.13 17.56
N HIS A 151 -23.86 14.26 17.72
CA HIS A 151 -25.26 14.66 17.94
C HIS A 151 -25.69 14.72 19.42
N ARG A 152 -24.78 14.48 20.37
CA ARG A 152 -25.10 14.70 21.79
C ARG A 152 -25.24 16.19 22.04
N PRO A 153 -26.44 16.69 22.44
CA PRO A 153 -26.56 18.05 22.87
C PRO A 153 -25.69 18.27 24.11
N ILE A 154 -24.92 19.34 24.11
CA ILE A 154 -24.15 19.78 25.27
C ILE A 154 -25.17 19.98 26.38
N GLN A 155 -25.21 19.09 27.36
CA GLN A 155 -26.02 19.32 28.56
C GLN A 155 -25.38 20.50 29.29
N PRO A 156 -26.13 21.62 29.53
CA PRO A 156 -25.59 22.69 30.33
C PRO A 156 -25.32 22.14 31.73
N GLN A 157 -24.08 22.27 32.17
CA GLN A 157 -23.72 21.96 33.54
C GLN A 157 -24.66 22.76 34.47
N ARG A 158 -25.52 22.06 35.20
CA ARG A 158 -26.26 22.67 36.30
C ARG A 158 -25.22 23.13 37.33
N LYS A 159 -24.95 24.42 37.35
CA LYS A 159 -24.26 25.06 38.46
C LYS A 159 -25.03 24.71 39.73
N GLY A 160 -24.44 23.89 40.56
CA GLY A 160 -24.99 23.64 41.88
C GLY A 160 -25.16 24.97 42.64
N ARG A 161 -26.39 25.30 42.92
CA ARG A 161 -26.71 26.40 43.83
C ARG A 161 -26.16 25.99 45.19
N GLY A 162 -25.06 26.64 45.60
CA GLY A 162 -24.57 26.50 46.96
C GLY A 162 -25.68 26.94 47.92
N MET A 163 -26.12 26.03 48.78
CA MET A 163 -26.92 26.38 49.94
C MET A 163 -26.06 27.22 50.85
N LYS A 164 -26.41 28.51 51.02
CA LYS A 164 -25.97 29.29 52.15
C LYS A 164 -26.82 28.88 53.36
N LEU A 165 -26.14 28.39 54.36
CA LEU A 165 -26.61 28.42 55.72
C LEU A 165 -26.41 29.82 56.29
#